data_639b70579ee0d8ecc9071f4fe4b2d051
#
_entry.id   639b70579ee0d8ecc9071f4fe4b2d051
#
_cell.length_a   1.000
_cell.length_b   1.000
_cell.length_c   1.000
_cell.angle_alpha   90.00
_cell.angle_beta   90.00
_cell.angle_gamma   90.00
#
_symmetry.space_group_name_H-M   'P 1'
#
loop_
_entity.id
_entity.type
_entity.pdbx_description
1 polymer ?
#
loop_
_entity_poly.entity_id
_entity_poly.type
_entity_poly.pdbx_seq_one_letter_code
_entity_poly.pdbx_strand_id
1 'polypeptide(L)'
;MKIIERDGFNRVVDVYAIYWANGLRHHLVIPHEGYNGFTVVPENKCDVVDPSINGFILRESGGGGDILVHWAAERDDLLDRLIDPPDAEAVAELERRLREDRPPELASLR
;
A
#
# COMPACT_ATOMS: atom_id res chain seq x y z
N MET A 1 4.82 6.37 -1.60
CA MET A 1 6.17 5.80 -1.38
C MET A 1 6.47 4.76 -2.45
N LYS A 2 7.72 4.71 -2.88
CA LYS A 2 8.18 3.68 -3.81
C LYS A 2 9.42 3.01 -3.24
N ILE A 3 9.52 1.70 -3.40
CA ILE A 3 10.66 0.92 -2.94
C ILE A 3 11.14 -0.01 -4.03
N ILE A 4 12.36 -0.52 -3.84
CA ILE A 4 12.90 -1.59 -4.67
C ILE A 4 13.39 -2.70 -3.74
N GLU A 5 12.94 -3.92 -3.97
CA GLU A 5 13.32 -5.08 -3.15
C GLU A 5 14.68 -5.59 -3.60
N ARG A 6 15.61 -5.78 -2.64
CA ARG A 6 17.01 -6.09 -2.98
C ARG A 6 17.18 -7.45 -3.64
N ASP A 7 16.46 -8.45 -3.14
CA ASP A 7 16.62 -9.83 -3.63
C ASP A 7 15.37 -10.31 -4.39
N GLY A 8 14.54 -9.36 -4.83
CA GLY A 8 13.29 -9.66 -5.51
C GLY A 8 13.35 -9.36 -6.99
N PHE A 9 12.28 -8.74 -7.50
CA PHE A 9 12.14 -8.49 -8.93
C PHE A 9 13.01 -7.39 -9.48
N ASN A 10 13.76 -6.71 -8.62
CA ASN A 10 14.66 -5.63 -9.02
C ASN A 10 13.95 -4.53 -9.82
N ARG A 11 12.70 -4.24 -9.43
CA ARG A 11 11.93 -3.16 -10.03
C ARG A 11 11.34 -2.28 -8.94
N VAL A 12 11.09 -1.03 -9.28
CA VAL A 12 10.46 -0.08 -8.38
C VAL A 12 8.97 -0.41 -8.30
N VAL A 13 8.44 -0.51 -7.09
CA VAL A 13 7.03 -0.77 -6.85
C VAL A 13 6.45 0.27 -5.92
N ASP A 14 5.15 0.54 -6.07
CA ASP A 14 4.43 1.44 -5.19
C ASP A 14 4.05 0.73 -3.89
N VAL A 15 4.13 1.46 -2.79
CA VAL A 15 3.71 1.00 -1.48
C VAL A 15 2.29 1.49 -1.23
N TYR A 16 1.41 0.57 -0.81
CA TYR A 16 0.01 0.90 -0.57
C TYR A 16 -0.36 0.90 0.90
N ALA A 17 0.45 0.29 1.75
CA ALA A 17 0.27 0.39 3.20
C ALA A 17 1.60 0.18 3.90
N ILE A 18 1.72 0.76 5.09
CA ILE A 18 2.92 0.69 5.91
C ILE A 18 2.48 0.39 7.34
N TYR A 19 3.06 -0.63 7.96
CA TYR A 19 2.83 -0.92 9.36
C TYR A 19 4.14 -1.32 10.03
N TRP A 20 4.16 -1.32 11.36
CA TRP A 20 5.34 -1.66 12.15
C TRP A 20 5.06 -2.90 12.98
N ALA A 21 5.98 -3.84 12.94
CA ALA A 21 5.91 -5.06 13.73
C ALA A 21 7.34 -5.44 14.14
N ASN A 22 7.51 -5.79 15.41
CA ASN A 22 8.81 -6.20 15.96
C ASN A 22 9.90 -5.15 15.74
N GLY A 23 9.53 -3.88 15.79
CA GLY A 23 10.48 -2.79 15.59
C GLY A 23 10.89 -2.53 14.16
N LEU A 24 10.30 -3.23 13.20
CA LEU A 24 10.58 -3.07 11.77
C LEU A 24 9.38 -2.51 11.03
N ARG A 25 9.65 -1.61 10.09
CA ARG A 25 8.64 -1.11 9.16
C ARG A 25 8.42 -2.17 8.07
N HIS A 26 7.15 -2.41 7.77
CA HIS A 26 6.74 -3.36 6.74
C HIS A 26 5.93 -2.62 5.68
N HIS A 27 6.13 -3.01 4.42
CA HIS A 27 5.45 -2.37 3.28
C HIS A 27 4.57 -3.40 2.59
N LEU A 28 3.35 -3.00 2.25
CA LEU A 28 2.45 -3.83 1.44
C LEU A 28 2.51 -3.32 0.01
N VAL A 29 2.91 -4.19 -0.90
CA VAL A 29 3.12 -3.85 -2.31
C VAL A 29 2.47 -4.89 -3.21
N ILE A 30 2.21 -4.50 -4.46
CA ILE A 30 1.86 -5.45 -5.52
C ILE A 30 3.16 -5.67 -6.30
N PRO A 31 3.75 -6.87 -6.22
CA PRO A 31 5.12 -7.07 -6.72
C PRO A 31 5.24 -7.01 -8.24
N HIS A 32 4.18 -7.32 -8.96
CA HIS A 32 4.16 -7.21 -10.41
C HIS A 32 2.72 -7.20 -10.91
N GLU A 33 2.56 -6.77 -12.15
CA GLU A 33 1.26 -6.77 -12.80
C GLU A 33 0.69 -8.19 -12.87
N GLY A 34 -0.59 -8.31 -12.59
CA GLY A 34 -1.27 -9.61 -12.57
C GLY A 34 -1.23 -10.34 -11.23
N TYR A 35 -0.48 -9.85 -10.26
CA TYR A 35 -0.48 -10.42 -8.92
C TYR A 35 -1.77 -10.05 -8.20
N ASN A 36 -2.44 -11.03 -7.61
CA ASN A 36 -3.80 -10.87 -7.08
C ASN A 36 -3.82 -10.54 -5.59
N GLY A 37 -3.08 -9.53 -5.18
CA GLY A 37 -3.08 -9.11 -3.79
C GLY A 37 -1.80 -8.41 -3.42
N PHE A 38 -1.54 -8.32 -2.11
CA PHE A 38 -0.34 -7.69 -1.60
C PHE A 38 0.67 -8.73 -1.14
N THR A 39 1.94 -8.37 -1.26
CA THR A 39 3.02 -9.07 -0.58
C THR A 39 3.68 -8.10 0.40
N VAL A 40 4.33 -8.65 1.42
CA VAL A 40 4.97 -7.86 2.47
C VAL A 40 6.47 -7.78 2.21
N VAL A 41 7.01 -6.56 2.23
CA VAL A 41 8.45 -6.34 2.12
C VAL A 41 8.91 -5.55 3.35
N PRO A 42 9.69 -6.17 4.25
CA PRO A 42 10.22 -5.45 5.41
C PRO A 42 11.32 -4.49 5.02
N GLU A 43 11.53 -3.46 5.84
CA GLU A 43 12.48 -2.39 5.53
C GLU A 43 13.92 -2.88 5.35
N ASN A 44 14.29 -3.96 6.00
CA ASN A 44 15.64 -4.51 5.88
C ASN A 44 15.84 -5.34 4.59
N LYS A 45 14.83 -5.45 3.76
CA LYS A 45 14.88 -6.19 2.49
C LYS A 45 14.71 -5.28 1.28
N CYS A 46 14.63 -3.98 1.48
CA CYS A 46 14.39 -3.05 0.38
C CYS A 46 15.14 -1.74 0.58
N ASP A 47 15.20 -0.96 -0.50
CA ASP A 47 15.67 0.42 -0.46
C ASP A 47 14.51 1.33 -0.83
N VAL A 48 14.38 2.46 -0.13
CA VAL A 48 13.35 3.44 -0.43
C VAL A 48 13.83 4.33 -1.58
N VAL A 49 13.06 4.35 -2.64
CA VAL A 49 13.35 5.16 -3.82
C VAL A 49 12.65 6.52 -3.73
N ASP A 50 11.42 6.52 -3.26
CA ASP A 50 10.63 7.73 -3.06
C ASP A 50 9.94 7.64 -1.70
N PRO A 51 10.35 8.45 -0.71
CA PRO A 51 9.79 8.37 0.64
C PRO A 51 8.46 9.10 0.82
N SER A 52 7.92 9.74 -0.21
CA SER A 52 6.69 10.51 -0.10
C SER A 52 5.52 9.63 0.34
N ILE A 53 4.79 10.09 1.34
CA ILE A 53 3.56 9.44 1.80
C ILE A 53 2.33 10.31 1.54
N ASN A 54 2.41 11.17 0.54
CA ASN A 54 1.26 11.98 0.12
C ASN A 54 0.11 11.07 -0.28
N GLY A 55 -1.09 11.38 0.23
CA GLY A 55 -2.26 10.55 -0.05
C GLY A 55 -2.42 9.35 0.87
N PHE A 56 -1.51 9.14 1.82
CA PHE A 56 -1.67 8.09 2.82
C PHE A 56 -2.52 8.60 3.98
N ILE A 57 -3.30 7.73 4.55
CA ILE A 57 -4.21 8.01 5.65
C ILE A 57 -3.79 7.16 6.85
N LEU A 58 -3.65 7.79 8.01
CA LEU A 58 -3.34 7.07 9.23
C LEU A 58 -4.61 6.38 9.74
N ARG A 59 -4.50 5.08 9.95
CA ARG A 59 -5.58 4.28 10.49
C ARG A 59 -5.13 3.68 11.80
N GLU A 60 -5.78 4.06 12.87
CA GLU A 60 -5.47 3.54 14.19
C GLU A 60 -6.13 2.18 14.36
N SER A 61 -5.31 1.19 14.72
CA SER A 61 -5.83 -0.14 14.98
C SER A 61 -5.80 -0.40 16.47
N GLY A 62 -6.95 -0.66 17.04
CA GLY A 62 -7.09 -0.82 18.47
C GLY A 62 -6.31 -2.00 19.01
N GLY A 63 -5.10 -1.79 19.48
CA GLY A 63 -4.28 -2.83 20.09
C GLY A 63 -3.22 -3.43 19.20
N GLY A 64 -3.29 -3.22 17.89
CA GLY A 64 -2.32 -3.80 16.94
C GLY A 64 -1.30 -2.83 16.39
N GLY A 65 -1.35 -1.55 16.82
CA GLY A 65 -0.50 -0.51 16.27
C GLY A 65 -1.16 0.20 15.09
N ASP A 66 -0.53 1.25 14.65
CA ASP A 66 -1.06 2.09 13.59
C ASP A 66 -0.63 1.59 12.22
N ILE A 67 -1.43 1.90 11.20
CA ILE A 67 -1.12 1.58 9.82
C ILE A 67 -1.37 2.82 8.97
N LEU A 68 -0.43 3.10 8.07
CA LEU A 68 -0.60 4.13 7.04
C LEU A 68 -1.08 3.44 5.77
N VAL A 69 -2.21 3.89 5.24
CA VAL A 69 -2.85 3.25 4.09
C VAL A 69 -3.04 4.26 2.98
N HIS A 70 -2.66 3.91 1.76
CA HIS A 70 -2.91 4.74 0.59
C HIS A 70 -4.42 4.96 0.44
N TRP A 71 -4.82 6.18 0.06
CA TRP A 71 -6.24 6.55 0.00
C TRP A 71 -7.08 5.57 -0.83
N ALA A 72 -6.53 5.06 -1.92
CA ALA A 72 -7.26 4.16 -2.81
C ALA A 72 -7.51 2.80 -2.16
N ALA A 73 -6.62 2.35 -1.29
CA ALA A 73 -6.79 1.08 -0.58
C ALA A 73 -7.60 1.27 0.71
N GLU A 74 -7.59 2.46 1.29
CA GLU A 74 -8.32 2.74 2.53
C GLU A 74 -9.82 2.90 2.29
N ARG A 75 -10.21 3.52 1.19
CA ARG A 75 -11.62 3.78 0.88
C ARG A 75 -12.40 2.46 0.81
N ASP A 76 -13.54 2.42 1.50
CA ASP A 76 -14.45 1.26 1.55
C ASP A 76 -13.77 -0.01 2.07
N ASP A 77 -12.74 0.14 2.91
CA ASP A 77 -12.00 -0.98 3.51
C ASP A 77 -11.46 -1.96 2.46
N LEU A 78 -11.09 -1.45 1.30
CA LEU A 78 -10.58 -2.26 0.21
C LEU A 78 -9.31 -3.03 0.62
N LEU A 79 -8.52 -2.45 1.53
CA LEU A 79 -7.30 -3.07 2.02
C LEU A 79 -7.55 -4.48 2.55
N ASP A 80 -8.64 -4.68 3.28
CA ASP A 80 -8.96 -5.99 3.86
C ASP A 80 -9.16 -7.06 2.80
N ARG A 81 -9.70 -6.68 1.65
CA ARG A 81 -9.92 -7.59 0.52
C ARG A 81 -8.64 -7.85 -0.28
N LEU A 82 -7.61 -7.04 -0.08
CA LEU A 82 -6.33 -7.16 -0.79
C LEU A 82 -5.34 -8.05 -0.03
N ILE A 83 -5.60 -8.33 1.24
CA ILE A 83 -4.65 -9.04 2.09
C ILE A 83 -5.02 -10.52 2.28
N ASP A 84 -6.21 -10.81 2.80
CA ASP A 84 -6.57 -12.18 3.19
C ASP A 84 -8.09 -12.40 3.13
N PRO A 85 -8.55 -13.28 2.23
CA PRO A 85 -7.79 -13.86 1.12
C PRO A 85 -7.60 -12.84 0.00
N PRO A 86 -6.53 -12.93 -0.78
CA PRO A 86 -6.35 -12.03 -1.91
C PRO A 86 -7.51 -12.12 -2.89
N ASP A 87 -7.96 -10.98 -3.39
CA ASP A 87 -9.15 -10.86 -4.22
C ASP A 87 -8.81 -10.11 -5.49
N ALA A 88 -8.88 -10.79 -6.63
CA ALA A 88 -8.55 -10.21 -7.91
C ALA A 88 -9.46 -9.02 -8.27
N GLU A 89 -10.73 -9.07 -7.84
CA GLU A 89 -11.64 -7.94 -8.07
C GLU A 89 -11.22 -6.72 -7.26
N ALA A 90 -10.70 -6.94 -6.05
CA ALA A 90 -10.19 -5.84 -5.23
C ALA A 90 -8.96 -5.20 -5.86
N VAL A 91 -8.07 -5.99 -6.44
CA VAL A 91 -6.91 -5.46 -7.16
C VAL A 91 -7.37 -4.63 -8.36
N ALA A 92 -8.34 -5.12 -9.12
CA ALA A 92 -8.89 -4.38 -10.26
C ALA A 92 -9.52 -3.06 -9.82
N GLU A 93 -10.23 -3.07 -8.68
CA GLU A 93 -10.83 -1.85 -8.14
C GLU A 93 -9.76 -0.85 -7.70
N LEU A 94 -8.69 -1.32 -7.07
CA LEU A 94 -7.57 -0.46 -6.69
C LEU A 94 -6.97 0.22 -7.91
N GLU A 95 -6.71 -0.55 -8.95
CA GLU A 95 -6.14 0.00 -10.19
C GLU A 95 -7.07 1.02 -10.84
N ARG A 96 -8.38 0.75 -10.82
CA ARG A 96 -9.37 1.70 -11.33
C ARG A 96 -9.31 3.02 -10.56
N ARG A 97 -9.26 2.95 -9.24
CA ARG A 97 -9.20 4.16 -8.39
C ARG A 97 -7.95 4.98 -8.67
N LEU A 98 -6.82 4.30 -8.90
CA LEU A 98 -5.56 4.99 -9.20
C LEU A 98 -5.61 5.72 -10.54
N ARG A 99 -6.40 5.22 -11.50
CA ARG A 99 -6.55 5.85 -12.80
C ARG A 99 -7.59 6.96 -12.82
N GLU A 100 -8.70 6.77 -12.13
CA GLU A 100 -9.91 7.57 -12.33
C GLU A 100 -10.26 8.47 -11.16
N ASP A 101 -10.02 8.01 -9.94
CA ASP A 101 -10.41 8.74 -8.75
C ASP A 101 -9.30 9.67 -8.28
N ARG A 102 -9.64 10.57 -7.35
CA ARG A 102 -8.68 11.52 -6.79
C ARG A 102 -8.56 11.35 -5.29
N PRO A 103 -7.37 11.63 -4.72
CA PRO A 103 -7.21 11.62 -3.27
C PRO A 103 -8.13 12.65 -2.62
N PRO A 104 -8.64 12.38 -1.41
CA PRO A 104 -9.51 13.32 -0.70
C PRO A 104 -8.90 14.70 -0.50
N GLU A 105 -7.60 14.77 -0.24
CA GLU A 105 -6.92 16.05 -0.04
C GLU A 105 -7.01 16.94 -1.26
N LEU A 106 -6.85 16.39 -2.44
CA LEU A 106 -6.99 17.16 -3.68
C LEU A 106 -8.41 17.63 -3.89
N ALA A 107 -9.38 16.80 -3.53
CA ALA A 107 -10.78 17.18 -3.65
C ALA A 107 -11.14 18.34 -2.70
N SER A 108 -10.55 18.35 -1.51
CA SER A 108 -10.83 19.37 -0.50
C SER A 108 -10.21 20.73 -0.82
N LEU A 109 -9.23 20.75 -1.70
CA LEU A 109 -8.57 22.01 -2.09
C LEU A 109 -9.34 22.79 -3.16
N ARG A 110 -10.43 22.26 -3.61
CA ARG A 110 -11.25 22.91 -4.65
C ARG A 110 -12.51 23.57 -4.09
#